data_860192e23014a3bcf5b35ca1c547ad98
#
_entry.id   860192e23014a3bcf5b35ca1c547ad98
#
_cell.length_a   1.000
_cell.length_b   1.000
_cell.length_c   1.000
_cell.angle_alpha   90.00
_cell.angle_beta   90.00
_cell.angle_gamma   90.00
#
_symmetry.space_group_name_H-M   'P 1'
#
loop_
_entity.id
_entity.type
_entity.pdbx_description
1 polymer ?
#
loop_
_entity_poly.entity_id
_entity_poly.type
_entity_poly.pdbx_seq_one_letter_code
_entity_poly.pdbx_strand_id
1 'polypeptide(L)'
;MISRMMRIGVLSKEQNQLDYVLGLTTKQFLERRLQTVVFQSKNASSIHQARALIFQKKIAINKGLRRQVINIPSFIVRKENEGNITKIADKEQDSRTKRRTKAKNDAKAQAAEGGEE
;
A
#
# COMPACT_ATOMS: atom_id res chain seq x y z
N MET A 1 -13.36 26.20 3.35
CA MET A 1 -13.69 24.95 4.09
C MET A 1 -14.13 23.85 3.13
N ILE A 2 -15.14 24.04 2.32
CA ILE A 2 -15.68 23.03 1.39
C ILE A 2 -14.59 22.49 0.42
N SER A 3 -13.79 23.37 -0.17
CA SER A 3 -12.70 22.95 -1.07
C SER A 3 -11.65 22.07 -0.39
N ARG A 4 -11.38 22.31 0.89
CA ARG A 4 -10.49 21.46 1.70
C ARG A 4 -11.11 20.08 1.94
N MET A 5 -12.41 20.00 2.23
CA MET A 5 -13.13 18.72 2.41
C MET A 5 -13.16 17.90 1.12
N MET A 6 -13.35 18.55 -0.02
CA MET A 6 -13.25 17.88 -1.32
C MET A 6 -11.85 17.34 -1.62
N ARG A 7 -10.80 18.10 -1.28
CA ARG A 7 -9.40 17.70 -1.49
C ARG A 7 -9.05 16.48 -0.63
N ILE A 8 -9.51 16.45 0.59
CA ILE A 8 -9.34 15.29 1.49
C ILE A 8 -10.14 14.09 0.98
N GLY A 9 -11.23 14.31 0.25
CA GLY A 9 -12.09 13.28 -0.30
C GLY A 9 -13.27 12.89 0.61
N VAL A 10 -13.54 13.68 1.63
CA VAL A 10 -14.71 13.50 2.52
C VAL A 10 -16.00 13.90 1.81
N LEU A 11 -15.95 14.93 0.98
CA LEU A 11 -17.06 15.37 0.13
C LEU A 11 -16.75 15.08 -1.33
N SER A 12 -17.78 14.66 -2.08
CA SER A 12 -17.70 14.57 -3.54
C SER A 12 -17.85 15.96 -4.20
N LYS A 13 -17.46 16.08 -5.46
CA LYS A 13 -17.60 17.34 -6.21
C LYS A 13 -19.05 17.80 -6.37
N GLU A 14 -20.00 16.88 -6.31
CA GLU A 14 -21.43 17.14 -6.40
C GLU A 14 -22.00 17.74 -5.11
N GLN A 15 -21.33 17.49 -3.99
CA GLN A 15 -21.75 17.91 -2.66
C GLN A 15 -21.12 19.25 -2.26
N ASN A 16 -21.26 20.26 -3.11
CA ASN A 16 -20.65 21.58 -2.90
C ASN A 16 -21.52 22.55 -2.09
N GLN A 17 -22.14 22.06 -1.03
CA GLN A 17 -23.00 22.87 -0.15
C GLN A 17 -22.65 22.65 1.31
N LEU A 18 -22.86 23.68 2.14
CA LEU A 18 -22.62 23.60 3.58
C LEU A 18 -23.49 22.57 4.29
N ASP A 19 -24.68 22.29 3.76
CA ASP A 19 -25.59 21.29 4.33
C ASP A 19 -24.96 19.89 4.36
N TYR A 20 -24.19 19.56 3.35
CA TYR A 20 -23.45 18.29 3.31
C TYR A 20 -22.31 18.23 4.33
N VAL A 21 -21.70 19.36 4.64
CA VAL A 21 -20.68 19.46 5.71
C VAL A 21 -21.28 19.18 7.08
N LEU A 22 -22.48 19.70 7.32
CA LEU A 22 -23.19 19.47 8.58
C LEU A 22 -23.67 18.02 8.74
N GLY A 23 -23.88 17.31 7.63
CA GLY A 23 -24.29 15.91 7.61
C GLY A 23 -23.12 14.90 7.69
N LEU A 24 -21.88 15.37 7.83
CA LEU A 24 -20.71 14.48 7.90
C LEU A 24 -20.67 13.66 9.20
N THR A 25 -20.40 12.38 9.06
CA THR A 25 -20.26 11.44 10.18
C THR A 25 -18.80 11.08 10.41
N THR A 26 -18.48 10.59 11.59
CA THR A 26 -17.12 10.10 11.93
C THR A 26 -16.65 9.00 10.98
N LYS A 27 -17.56 8.15 10.52
CA LYS A 27 -17.26 7.07 9.59
C LYS A 27 -16.63 7.57 8.29
N GLN A 28 -17.15 8.66 7.73
CA GLN A 28 -16.63 9.25 6.50
C GLN A 28 -15.19 9.74 6.63
N PHE A 29 -14.83 10.30 7.79
CA PHE A 29 -13.45 10.70 8.08
C PHE A 29 -12.53 9.48 8.27
N LEU A 30 -13.00 8.43 8.93
CA LEU A 30 -12.23 7.22 9.14
C LEU A 30 -11.98 6.45 7.85
N GLU A 31 -12.88 6.50 6.89
CA GLU A 31 -12.71 5.89 5.58
C GLU A 31 -11.57 6.52 4.76
N ARG A 32 -11.13 7.72 5.13
CA ARG A 32 -10.02 8.41 4.45
C ARG A 32 -8.65 8.10 5.04
N ARG A 33 -8.56 7.30 6.09
CA ARG A 33 -7.28 6.85 6.66
C ARG A 33 -6.55 5.91 5.69
N LEU A 34 -5.23 5.99 5.69
CA LEU A 34 -4.40 5.18 4.79
C LEU A 34 -4.68 3.66 4.92
N GLN A 35 -4.87 3.16 6.11
CA GLN A 35 -5.17 1.74 6.34
C GLN A 35 -6.45 1.31 5.61
N THR A 36 -7.52 2.09 5.69
CA THR A 36 -8.79 1.79 5.02
C THR A 36 -8.65 1.89 3.50
N VAL A 37 -7.95 2.91 3.02
CA VAL A 37 -7.75 3.13 1.59
C VAL A 37 -6.89 2.02 0.97
N VAL A 38 -5.86 1.55 1.66
CA VAL A 38 -5.04 0.41 1.22
C VAL A 38 -5.88 -0.86 1.10
N PHE A 39 -6.76 -1.11 2.04
CA PHE A 39 -7.67 -2.26 1.98
C PHE A 39 -8.67 -2.12 0.81
N GLN A 40 -9.27 -0.95 0.62
CA GLN A 40 -10.23 -0.69 -0.46
C GLN A 40 -9.60 -0.80 -1.86
N SER A 41 -8.33 -0.41 -2.00
CA SER A 41 -7.58 -0.53 -3.27
C SER A 41 -7.08 -1.95 -3.55
N LYS A 42 -7.48 -2.93 -2.76
CA LYS A 42 -7.16 -4.37 -2.92
C LYS A 42 -5.65 -4.69 -2.83
N ASN A 43 -4.86 -3.80 -2.24
CA ASN A 43 -3.45 -4.06 -1.98
C ASN A 43 -3.22 -4.99 -0.79
N ALA A 44 -4.24 -5.24 -0.01
CA ALA A 44 -4.23 -6.15 1.13
C ALA A 44 -5.50 -7.02 1.14
N SER A 45 -5.40 -8.23 1.63
CA SER A 45 -6.53 -9.16 1.74
C SER A 45 -7.42 -8.89 2.94
N SER A 46 -6.90 -8.23 3.97
CA SER A 46 -7.65 -7.84 5.18
C SER A 46 -7.17 -6.51 5.72
N ILE A 47 -7.97 -5.87 6.57
CA ILE A 47 -7.59 -4.63 7.25
C ILE A 47 -6.37 -4.83 8.14
N HIS A 48 -6.25 -5.96 8.82
CA HIS A 48 -5.09 -6.29 9.64
C HIS A 48 -3.81 -6.43 8.82
N GLN A 49 -3.90 -7.07 7.65
CA GLN A 49 -2.78 -7.15 6.72
C GLN A 49 -2.38 -5.77 6.19
N ALA A 50 -3.35 -4.91 5.87
CA ALA A 50 -3.09 -3.54 5.46
C ALA A 50 -2.28 -2.78 6.51
N ARG A 51 -2.64 -2.90 7.78
CA ARG A 51 -1.91 -2.29 8.90
C ARG A 51 -0.48 -2.83 9.01
N ALA A 52 -0.30 -4.14 8.91
CA ALA A 52 1.01 -4.77 8.93
C ALA A 52 1.91 -4.28 7.77
N LEU A 53 1.37 -4.18 6.56
CA LEU A 53 2.09 -3.68 5.40
C LEU A 53 2.53 -2.21 5.55
N ILE A 54 1.70 -1.37 6.16
CA ILE A 54 2.03 0.03 6.41
C ILE A 54 3.19 0.13 7.40
N PHE A 55 3.17 -0.60 8.52
CA PHE A 55 4.26 -0.61 9.49
C PHE A 55 5.56 -1.19 8.94
N GLN A 56 5.47 -2.14 8.02
CA GLN A 56 6.62 -2.72 7.31
C GLN A 56 7.19 -1.81 6.21
N LYS A 57 6.64 -0.61 6.04
CA LYS A 57 7.05 0.35 5.01
C LYS A 57 6.93 -0.19 3.57
N LYS A 58 5.96 -1.04 3.33
CA LYS A 58 5.68 -1.64 2.02
C LYS A 58 4.64 -0.90 1.19
N ILE A 59 4.08 0.18 1.72
CA ILE A 59 3.08 1.00 1.05
C ILE A 59 3.70 2.34 0.68
N ALA A 60 3.58 2.71 -0.58
CA ALA A 60 4.02 3.99 -1.10
C ALA A 60 2.87 4.73 -1.78
N ILE A 61 2.85 6.04 -1.63
CA ILE A 61 1.96 6.96 -2.33
C ILE A 61 2.75 7.62 -3.46
N ASN A 62 2.06 7.95 -4.53
CA ASN A 62 2.62 8.45 -5.78
C ASN A 62 3.45 7.40 -6.54
N LYS A 63 3.57 7.64 -7.84
CA LYS A 63 4.32 6.77 -8.76
C LYS A 63 5.57 7.48 -9.26
N GLY A 64 6.55 6.71 -9.68
CA GLY A 64 7.78 7.23 -10.28
C GLY A 64 8.72 7.91 -9.30
N LEU A 65 9.30 9.03 -9.71
CA LEU A 65 10.31 9.77 -8.94
C LEU A 65 9.78 10.42 -7.66
N ARG A 66 8.47 10.66 -7.58
CA ARG A 66 7.81 11.25 -6.40
C ARG A 66 7.28 10.20 -5.43
N ARG A 67 7.67 8.97 -5.59
CA ARG A 67 7.27 7.87 -4.71
C ARG A 67 7.68 8.15 -3.27
N GLN A 68 6.71 8.14 -2.37
CA GLN A 68 6.90 8.39 -0.95
C GLN A 68 6.35 7.23 -0.13
N VAL A 69 7.20 6.66 0.72
CA VAL A 69 6.81 5.58 1.63
C VAL A 69 6.20 6.17 2.88
N ILE A 70 5.04 5.70 3.27
CA ILE A 70 4.33 6.14 4.48
C ILE A 70 4.15 4.95 5.41
N ASN A 71 4.51 5.15 6.67
CA ASN A 71 4.44 4.14 7.73
C ASN A 71 3.42 4.45 8.83
N ILE A 72 2.59 5.47 8.62
CA ILE A 72 1.57 5.91 9.58
C ILE A 72 0.20 5.49 9.09
N PRO A 73 -0.52 4.55 9.77
CA PRO A 73 -1.83 4.08 9.30
C PRO A 73 -2.93 5.14 9.39
N SER A 74 -2.79 6.14 10.26
CA SER A 74 -3.73 7.24 10.41
C SER A 74 -3.55 8.37 9.39
N PHE A 75 -2.57 8.28 8.49
CA PHE A 75 -2.35 9.26 7.44
C PHE A 75 -3.60 9.40 6.56
N ILE A 76 -4.02 10.64 6.31
CA ILE A 76 -5.19 10.92 5.48
C ILE A 76 -4.75 11.04 4.02
N VAL A 77 -5.26 10.16 3.19
CA VAL A 77 -4.94 10.14 1.76
C VAL A 77 -5.80 11.17 1.03
N ARG A 78 -5.16 12.09 0.30
CA ARG A 78 -5.89 13.04 -0.55
C ARG A 78 -6.54 12.31 -1.72
N LYS A 79 -7.68 12.82 -2.18
CA LYS A 79 -8.44 12.24 -3.30
C LYS A 79 -7.60 12.06 -4.56
N GLU A 80 -6.70 12.98 -4.82
CA GLU A 80 -5.78 12.95 -5.96
C GLU A 80 -4.83 11.74 -5.93
N ASN A 81 -4.47 11.29 -4.74
CA ASN A 81 -3.49 10.21 -4.53
C ASN A 81 -4.13 8.84 -4.31
N GLU A 82 -5.45 8.74 -4.25
CA GLU A 82 -6.17 7.50 -3.97
C GLU A 82 -5.82 6.39 -4.97
N GLY A 83 -5.76 6.71 -6.26
CA GLY A 83 -5.38 5.76 -7.31
C GLY A 83 -3.87 5.49 -7.43
N ASN A 84 -3.04 6.20 -6.70
CA ASN A 84 -1.58 6.12 -6.78
C ASN A 84 -0.94 5.34 -5.63
N ILE A 85 -1.74 4.65 -4.83
CA ILE A 85 -1.24 3.81 -3.75
C ILE A 85 -0.71 2.51 -4.35
N THR A 86 0.55 2.22 -4.11
CA THR A 86 1.22 1.02 -4.61
C THR A 86 1.83 0.23 -3.48
N LYS A 87 1.68 -1.09 -3.56
CA LYS A 87 2.42 -2.01 -2.72
C LYS A 87 3.83 -2.15 -3.29
N ILE A 88 4.83 -1.93 -2.46
CA ILE A 88 6.21 -2.22 -2.81
C ILE A 88 6.36 -3.73 -2.82
N ALA A 89 6.52 -4.29 -4.02
CA ALA A 89 6.82 -5.71 -4.15
C ALA A 89 8.19 -6.00 -3.53
N ASP A 90 8.29 -7.10 -2.82
CA ASP A 90 9.53 -7.58 -2.22
C ASP A 90 10.52 -8.09 -3.29
N LYS A 91 10.81 -7.25 -4.29
CA LYS A 91 11.76 -7.59 -5.35
C LYS A 91 13.14 -7.98 -4.80
N GLU A 92 13.49 -7.42 -3.65
CA GLU A 92 14.74 -7.80 -2.99
C GLU A 92 14.65 -9.16 -2.28
N GLN A 93 13.52 -9.49 -1.69
CA GLN A 93 13.33 -10.81 -1.08
C GLN A 93 13.19 -11.90 -2.15
N ASP A 94 12.47 -11.63 -3.23
CA ASP A 94 12.36 -12.54 -4.37
C ASP A 94 13.72 -12.77 -5.04
N SER A 95 14.53 -11.74 -5.20
CA SER A 95 15.87 -11.89 -5.77
C SER A 95 16.82 -12.66 -4.84
N ARG A 96 16.75 -12.45 -3.53
CA ARG A 96 17.50 -13.22 -2.53
C ARG A 96 17.05 -14.67 -2.48
N THR A 97 15.74 -14.92 -2.51
CA THR A 97 15.18 -16.26 -2.51
C THR A 97 15.54 -17.00 -3.80
N LYS A 98 15.44 -16.35 -4.96
CA LYS A 98 15.86 -16.92 -6.25
C LYS A 98 17.35 -17.22 -6.29
N ARG A 99 18.22 -16.34 -5.76
CA ARG A 99 19.66 -16.59 -5.65
C ARG A 99 19.96 -17.76 -4.73
N ARG A 100 19.26 -17.86 -3.59
CA ARG A 100 19.46 -18.94 -2.62
C ARG A 100 18.96 -20.29 -3.15
N THR A 101 17.84 -20.33 -3.86
CA THR A 101 17.33 -21.55 -4.50
C THR A 101 18.22 -21.97 -5.65
N LYS A 102 18.71 -21.02 -6.48
CA LYS A 102 19.66 -21.32 -7.53
C LYS A 102 20.96 -21.88 -6.97
N ALA A 103 21.55 -21.25 -5.97
CA ALA A 103 22.76 -21.74 -5.32
C ALA A 103 22.61 -23.14 -4.72
N LYS A 104 21.46 -23.45 -4.11
CA LYS A 104 21.14 -24.79 -3.59
C LYS A 104 21.02 -25.83 -4.71
N ASN A 105 20.41 -25.47 -5.83
CA ASN A 105 20.24 -26.36 -6.96
C ASN A 105 21.61 -26.64 -7.65
N ASP A 106 22.43 -25.61 -7.80
CA ASP A 106 23.77 -25.72 -8.37
C ASP A 106 24.69 -26.60 -7.48
N ALA A 107 24.63 -26.39 -6.15
CA ALA A 107 25.34 -27.21 -5.18
C ALA A 107 24.88 -28.68 -5.20
N LYS A 108 23.57 -28.92 -5.34
CA LYS A 108 23.00 -30.26 -5.44
C LYS A 108 23.41 -30.97 -6.77
N ALA A 109 23.46 -30.23 -7.86
CA ALA A 109 23.93 -30.75 -9.17
C ALA A 109 25.40 -31.13 -9.11
N GLN A 110 26.25 -30.31 -8.52
CA GLN A 110 27.69 -30.61 -8.34
C GLN A 110 27.91 -31.80 -7.41
N ALA A 111 27.11 -31.94 -6.34
CA ALA A 111 27.21 -33.11 -5.47
C ALA A 111 26.75 -34.42 -6.15
N ALA A 112 25.82 -34.34 -7.12
CA ALA A 112 25.35 -35.48 -7.90
C ALA A 112 26.39 -35.90 -8.94
N GLU A 113 27.15 -34.96 -9.53
CA GLU A 113 28.25 -35.27 -10.47
C GLU A 113 29.49 -35.81 -9.78
N GLY A 114 29.76 -35.41 -8.52
CA GLY A 114 30.89 -35.93 -7.75
C GLY A 114 30.67 -37.30 -7.11
N GLY A 115 29.51 -37.93 -7.28
CA GLY A 115 29.15 -39.23 -6.71
C GLY A 115 29.36 -40.43 -7.63
N GLU A 116 29.84 -40.26 -8.87
CA GLU A 116 30.04 -41.33 -9.86
C GLU A 116 31.49 -41.85 -10.00
N GLU A 117 32.36 -41.54 -9.07
CA GLU A 117 33.67 -42.22 -9.00
C GLU A 117 33.59 -43.44 -8.07
#